data_e3ef1d88a36e88ed5684eae218e9f104
#
_entry.id   e3ef1d88a36e88ed5684eae218e9f104
#
_cell.length_a   1.000
_cell.length_b   1.000
_cell.length_c   1.000
_cell.angle_alpha   90.00
_cell.angle_beta   90.00
_cell.angle_gamma   90.00
#
_symmetry.space_group_name_H-M   'P 1'
#
loop_
_entity.id
_entity.type
_entity.pdbx_description
1 polymer ?
#
loop_
_entity_poly.entity_id
_entity_poly.type
_entity_poly.pdbx_seq_one_letter_code
_entity_poly.pdbx_strand_id
1 'polypeptide(L)'
;MTEKNRLLLIDGSGYIFRAYYALPPLYRNSDGLPTGAVNGFCNMLYKLIEDTKSSNVPSHLAVVFDSARKTFRNDIYKDYKANRGDPPEDLIPQFKIIKESVKAFGIPSIELSGFEADDIIATYATQAEKKNWKVSIISSDKDLMQIVTKNINMLDTMKNKVIGPNEVIEKFGVGPDGVIDVQALAGDSSDNVPGAPGIGVKTAAQLINEYGNIENLIKNFEKIKQQKRRETIRDFKDQIKISKELVTLKKDVTNIPKLEDLERKELTLNKLVPFLENLELKKLSDRIRKKNPEIKIENNKSIPIKVINKKPQDKKKLATITETNQNTEYKKITSKDELDKIISD
;
A
#
# COMPACT_ATOMS: atom_id res chain seq x y z
N MET A 1 0.10 -10.35 -35.13
CA MET A 1 -0.59 -9.47 -34.16
C MET A 1 0.48 -8.94 -33.24
N THR A 2 0.74 -7.64 -33.24
CA THR A 2 1.70 -7.03 -32.31
C THR A 2 1.23 -7.33 -30.89
N GLU A 3 2.07 -7.99 -30.08
CA GLU A 3 1.80 -8.19 -28.65
C GLU A 3 1.45 -6.84 -28.02
N LYS A 4 0.26 -6.75 -27.46
CA LYS A 4 -0.14 -5.52 -26.75
C LYS A 4 0.77 -5.35 -25.56
N ASN A 5 1.44 -4.21 -25.43
CA ASN A 5 2.26 -3.89 -24.28
C ASN A 5 1.47 -4.06 -22.98
N ARG A 6 2.16 -4.56 -21.95
CA ARG A 6 1.62 -4.83 -20.62
C ARG A 6 2.45 -4.10 -19.58
N LEU A 7 1.79 -3.35 -18.73
CA LEU A 7 2.41 -2.64 -17.61
C LEU A 7 2.07 -3.34 -16.29
N LEU A 8 3.09 -3.64 -15.50
CA LEU A 8 2.93 -4.12 -14.13
C LEU A 8 3.41 -3.04 -13.17
N LEU A 9 2.53 -2.51 -12.35
CA LEU A 9 2.83 -1.54 -11.31
C LEU A 9 2.73 -2.21 -9.94
N ILE A 10 3.73 -2.02 -9.11
CA ILE A 10 3.76 -2.58 -7.77
C ILE A 10 3.69 -1.43 -6.77
N ASP A 11 2.67 -1.44 -5.92
CA ASP A 11 2.61 -0.61 -4.73
C ASP A 11 3.67 -1.07 -3.73
N GLY A 12 4.80 -0.37 -3.76
CA GLY A 12 5.96 -0.69 -2.94
C GLY A 12 5.72 -0.43 -1.45
N SER A 13 4.95 0.60 -1.13
CA SER A 13 4.62 0.95 0.26
C SER A 13 3.75 -0.13 0.89
N GLY A 14 2.69 -0.56 0.21
CA GLY A 14 1.86 -1.69 0.64
C GLY A 14 2.66 -2.99 0.81
N TYR A 15 3.62 -3.26 -0.10
CA TYR A 15 4.50 -4.42 -0.01
C TYR A 15 5.45 -4.36 1.18
N ILE A 16 5.98 -3.19 1.55
CA ILE A 16 6.86 -3.03 2.72
C ILE A 16 6.13 -3.41 4.00
N PHE A 17 4.98 -2.79 4.26
CA PHE A 17 4.22 -3.06 5.49
C PHE A 17 3.76 -4.52 5.54
N ARG A 18 3.33 -5.07 4.41
CA ARG A 18 2.99 -6.48 4.32
C ARG A 18 4.18 -7.39 4.66
N ALA A 19 5.36 -7.12 4.12
CA ALA A 19 6.56 -7.90 4.41
C ALA A 19 6.94 -7.83 5.88
N TYR A 20 6.81 -6.64 6.48
CA TYR A 20 7.13 -6.40 7.87
C TYR A 20 6.22 -7.19 8.82
N TYR A 21 4.89 -7.12 8.62
CA TYR A 21 3.94 -7.78 9.50
C TYR A 21 3.76 -9.29 9.24
N ALA A 22 4.20 -9.80 8.09
CA ALA A 22 4.04 -11.21 7.75
C ALA A 22 5.16 -12.11 8.31
N LEU A 23 6.29 -11.56 8.73
CA LEU A 23 7.47 -12.31 9.15
C LEU A 23 7.89 -11.92 10.57
N PRO A 24 8.44 -12.87 11.33
CA PRO A 24 9.08 -12.54 12.60
C PRO A 24 10.28 -11.61 12.36
N PRO A 25 10.68 -10.82 13.38
CA PRO A 25 11.86 -9.97 13.30
C PRO A 25 13.10 -10.78 12.89
N LEU A 26 13.83 -10.30 11.90
CA LEU A 26 15.08 -10.85 11.42
C LEU A 26 16.14 -9.76 11.45
N TYR A 27 17.32 -10.10 11.95
CA TYR A 27 18.45 -9.20 12.06
C TYR A 27 19.67 -9.80 11.37
N ARG A 28 20.50 -8.93 10.78
CA ARG A 28 21.80 -9.29 10.26
C ARG A 28 22.73 -9.62 11.43
N ASN A 29 23.40 -10.78 11.40
CA ASN A 29 24.19 -11.25 12.53
C ASN A 29 25.45 -10.39 12.77
N SER A 30 26.02 -9.84 11.70
CA SER A 30 27.28 -9.09 11.77
C SER A 30 27.18 -7.78 12.56
N ASP A 31 26.01 -7.11 12.56
CA ASP A 31 25.85 -5.79 13.19
C ASP A 31 24.46 -5.52 13.79
N GLY A 32 23.58 -6.52 13.78
CA GLY A 32 22.22 -6.39 14.32
C GLY A 32 21.28 -5.52 13.50
N LEU A 33 21.61 -5.22 12.22
CA LEU A 33 20.72 -4.48 11.33
C LEU A 33 19.39 -5.24 11.13
N PRO A 34 18.22 -4.63 11.34
CA PRO A 34 16.94 -5.27 11.04
C PRO A 34 16.80 -5.48 9.53
N THR A 35 16.47 -6.71 9.13
CA THR A 35 16.36 -7.12 7.71
C THR A 35 15.09 -7.91 7.41
N GLY A 36 14.17 -8.06 8.36
CA GLY A 36 12.95 -8.86 8.21
C GLY A 36 12.07 -8.38 7.07
N ALA A 37 11.76 -7.07 7.03
CA ALA A 37 10.96 -6.48 5.96
C ALA A 37 11.67 -6.54 4.60
N VAL A 38 12.98 -6.30 4.58
CA VAL A 38 13.80 -6.44 3.34
C VAL A 38 13.72 -7.87 2.81
N ASN A 39 13.90 -8.87 3.69
CA ASN A 39 13.82 -10.28 3.32
C ASN A 39 12.44 -10.63 2.75
N GLY A 40 11.36 -10.23 3.44
CA GLY A 40 10.00 -10.44 2.99
C GLY A 40 9.72 -9.80 1.64
N PHE A 41 10.09 -8.52 1.51
CA PHE A 41 9.91 -7.74 0.28
C PHE A 41 10.64 -8.39 -0.90
N CYS A 42 11.93 -8.69 -0.75
CA CYS A 42 12.73 -9.33 -1.81
C CYS A 42 12.19 -10.70 -2.21
N ASN A 43 11.71 -11.50 -1.25
CA ASN A 43 11.11 -12.81 -1.55
C ASN A 43 9.79 -12.66 -2.31
N MET A 44 8.92 -11.71 -1.93
CA MET A 44 7.66 -11.45 -2.63
C MET A 44 7.91 -10.91 -4.04
N LEU A 45 8.84 -9.96 -4.19
CA LEU A 45 9.18 -9.37 -5.48
C LEU A 45 9.79 -10.42 -6.42
N TYR A 46 10.74 -11.24 -5.95
CA TYR A 46 11.34 -12.31 -6.73
C TYR A 46 10.29 -13.33 -7.18
N LYS A 47 9.40 -13.75 -6.26
CA LYS A 47 8.30 -14.66 -6.59
C LYS A 47 7.39 -14.07 -7.66
N LEU A 48 6.96 -12.82 -7.52
CA LEU A 48 6.10 -12.14 -8.49
C LEU A 48 6.74 -12.12 -9.88
N ILE A 49 8.04 -11.81 -9.96
CA ILE A 49 8.78 -11.80 -11.23
C ILE A 49 8.86 -13.21 -11.85
N GLU A 50 9.09 -14.23 -11.05
CA GLU A 50 9.11 -15.62 -11.50
C GLU A 50 7.73 -16.07 -12.02
N ASP A 51 6.67 -15.77 -11.27
CA ASP A 51 5.30 -16.12 -11.64
C ASP A 51 4.86 -15.46 -12.96
N THR A 52 5.42 -14.30 -13.29
CA THR A 52 5.13 -13.58 -14.55
C THR A 52 5.99 -14.03 -15.74
N LYS A 53 6.92 -14.98 -15.59
CA LYS A 53 7.75 -15.48 -16.71
C LYS A 53 7.01 -16.44 -17.63
N SER A 54 6.02 -17.16 -17.12
CA SER A 54 5.36 -18.25 -17.85
C SER A 54 4.10 -17.83 -18.61
N SER A 55 3.44 -16.76 -18.18
CA SER A 55 2.23 -16.27 -18.85
C SER A 55 2.07 -14.77 -18.63
N ASN A 56 1.59 -14.08 -19.66
CA ASN A 56 1.30 -12.63 -19.58
C ASN A 56 2.51 -11.77 -19.14
N VAL A 57 3.68 -12.07 -19.68
CA VAL A 57 4.93 -11.35 -19.37
C VAL A 57 4.72 -9.84 -19.54
N PRO A 58 4.94 -9.03 -18.48
CA PRO A 58 4.85 -7.58 -18.62
C PRO A 58 6.02 -7.06 -19.45
N SER A 59 5.74 -6.20 -20.42
CA SER A 59 6.77 -5.49 -21.19
C SER A 59 7.37 -4.32 -20.39
N HIS A 60 6.60 -3.78 -19.44
CA HIS A 60 7.00 -2.65 -18.58
C HIS A 60 6.67 -2.98 -17.11
N LEU A 61 7.54 -2.56 -16.22
CA LEU A 61 7.45 -2.88 -14.80
C LEU A 61 8.05 -1.75 -13.97
N ALA A 62 7.36 -1.35 -12.89
CA ALA A 62 7.91 -0.43 -11.90
C ALA A 62 7.41 -0.74 -10.48
N VAL A 63 8.22 -0.40 -9.49
CA VAL A 63 7.82 -0.33 -8.08
C VAL A 63 7.70 1.13 -7.70
N VAL A 64 6.55 1.50 -7.15
CA VAL A 64 6.24 2.88 -6.77
C VAL A 64 6.18 2.99 -5.25
N PHE A 65 6.82 4.01 -4.69
CA PHE A 65 6.90 4.24 -3.26
C PHE A 65 6.37 5.62 -2.89
N ASP A 66 5.87 5.76 -1.68
CA ASP A 66 5.68 7.06 -1.06
C ASP A 66 7.05 7.68 -0.74
N SER A 67 7.22 8.95 -1.03
CA SER A 67 8.47 9.66 -0.74
C SER A 67 8.49 10.27 0.66
N ALA A 68 7.35 10.76 1.14
CA ALA A 68 7.20 11.46 2.40
C ALA A 68 5.76 11.34 2.93
N ARG A 69 5.55 11.74 4.20
CA ARG A 69 4.21 11.78 4.81
C ARG A 69 3.34 12.94 4.33
N LYS A 70 3.96 14.08 4.01
CA LYS A 70 3.24 15.27 3.55
C LYS A 70 3.08 15.25 2.04
N THR A 71 1.83 15.42 1.61
CA THR A 71 1.45 15.54 0.21
C THR A 71 0.56 16.75 0.03
N PHE A 72 0.18 17.08 -1.19
CA PHE A 72 -0.78 18.17 -1.47
C PHE A 72 -2.10 18.04 -0.72
N ARG A 73 -2.48 16.81 -0.30
CA ARG A 73 -3.70 16.57 0.48
C ARG A 73 -3.65 17.22 1.86
N ASN A 74 -2.47 17.37 2.45
CA ASN A 74 -2.32 18.07 3.73
C ASN A 74 -2.51 19.59 3.60
N ASP A 75 -2.37 20.15 2.40
CA ASP A 75 -2.69 21.56 2.14
C ASP A 75 -4.19 21.76 2.00
N ILE A 76 -4.93 20.75 1.51
CA ILE A 76 -6.40 20.74 1.42
C ILE A 76 -7.02 20.53 2.82
N TYR A 77 -6.49 19.53 3.56
CA TYR A 77 -6.99 19.16 4.88
C TYR A 77 -5.82 18.80 5.82
N LYS A 78 -5.57 19.63 6.82
CA LYS A 78 -4.41 19.50 7.71
C LYS A 78 -4.36 18.18 8.46
N ASP A 79 -5.53 17.65 8.80
CA ASP A 79 -5.66 16.41 9.57
C ASP A 79 -5.64 15.16 8.71
N TYR A 80 -5.42 15.27 7.39
CA TYR A 80 -5.29 14.12 6.49
C TYR A 80 -4.17 13.20 6.97
N LYS A 81 -4.48 11.92 7.21
CA LYS A 81 -3.58 10.89 7.77
C LYS A 81 -2.93 11.24 9.12
N ALA A 82 -3.46 12.23 9.86
CA ALA A 82 -2.91 12.64 11.17
C ALA A 82 -3.03 11.55 12.25
N ASN A 83 -3.98 10.64 12.08
CA ASN A 83 -4.19 9.47 12.96
C ASN A 83 -3.22 8.32 12.73
N ARG A 84 -2.39 8.37 11.66
CA ARG A 84 -1.37 7.35 11.39
C ARG A 84 -0.17 7.55 12.30
N GLY A 85 0.13 6.54 13.12
CA GLY A 85 1.33 6.50 13.96
C GLY A 85 2.64 6.52 13.16
N ASP A 86 3.76 6.65 13.86
CA ASP A 86 5.08 6.50 13.24
C ASP A 86 5.33 5.04 12.87
N PRO A 87 6.09 4.77 11.79
CA PRO A 87 6.53 3.42 11.49
C PRO A 87 7.32 2.84 12.67
N PRO A 88 7.26 1.51 12.87
CA PRO A 88 8.11 0.85 13.86
C PRO A 88 9.58 1.23 13.70
N GLU A 89 10.29 1.44 14.83
CA GLU A 89 11.67 1.91 14.82
C GLU A 89 12.61 0.99 14.03
N ASP A 90 12.40 -0.31 14.10
CA ASP A 90 13.18 -1.30 13.36
C ASP A 90 12.81 -1.40 11.87
N LEU A 91 11.66 -0.85 11.45
CA LEU A 91 11.30 -0.73 10.04
C LEU A 91 11.95 0.48 9.36
N ILE A 92 12.17 1.58 10.10
CA ILE A 92 12.70 2.83 9.54
C ILE A 92 13.99 2.64 8.72
N PRO A 93 15.04 1.95 9.23
CA PRO A 93 16.27 1.75 8.45
C PRO A 93 16.06 0.85 7.22
N GLN A 94 15.02 0.03 7.21
CA GLN A 94 14.75 -0.92 6.13
C GLN A 94 14.13 -0.26 4.89
N PHE A 95 13.46 0.90 5.01
CA PHE A 95 12.89 1.61 3.85
C PHE A 95 13.93 1.89 2.77
N LYS A 96 15.07 2.45 3.17
CA LYS A 96 16.15 2.76 2.24
C LYS A 96 16.70 1.50 1.58
N ILE A 97 16.93 0.45 2.38
CA ILE A 97 17.51 -0.81 1.91
C ILE A 97 16.54 -1.50 0.92
N ILE A 98 15.22 -1.42 1.16
CA ILE A 98 14.21 -1.96 0.24
C ILE A 98 14.25 -1.22 -1.10
N LYS A 99 14.33 0.11 -1.11
CA LYS A 99 14.47 0.89 -2.36
C LYS A 99 15.77 0.54 -3.10
N GLU A 100 16.87 0.33 -2.38
CA GLU A 100 18.13 -0.16 -2.96
C GLU A 100 18.00 -1.59 -3.51
N SER A 101 17.24 -2.47 -2.84
CA SER A 101 16.97 -3.81 -3.36
C SER A 101 16.27 -3.80 -4.71
N VAL A 102 15.26 -2.93 -4.89
CA VAL A 102 14.55 -2.78 -6.18
C VAL A 102 15.52 -2.40 -7.30
N LYS A 103 16.47 -1.49 -7.01
CA LYS A 103 17.54 -1.14 -7.95
C LYS A 103 18.48 -2.32 -8.23
N ALA A 104 18.79 -3.13 -7.21
CA ALA A 104 19.59 -4.33 -7.39
C ALA A 104 18.89 -5.40 -8.25
N PHE A 105 17.56 -5.46 -8.20
CA PHE A 105 16.75 -6.25 -9.14
C PHE A 105 16.80 -5.72 -10.58
N GLY A 106 17.26 -4.49 -10.80
CA GLY A 106 17.24 -3.84 -12.11
C GLY A 106 15.87 -3.28 -12.48
N ILE A 107 15.01 -3.04 -11.49
CA ILE A 107 13.63 -2.56 -11.69
C ILE A 107 13.58 -1.05 -11.42
N PRO A 108 12.87 -0.27 -12.24
CA PRO A 108 12.56 1.13 -11.93
C PRO A 108 11.88 1.28 -10.56
N SER A 109 12.49 2.11 -9.71
CA SER A 109 11.99 2.47 -8.39
C SER A 109 11.59 3.94 -8.43
N ILE A 110 10.31 4.24 -8.25
CA ILE A 110 9.73 5.56 -8.49
C ILE A 110 9.14 6.10 -7.22
N GLU A 111 9.44 7.35 -6.93
CA GLU A 111 8.85 8.15 -5.87
C GLU A 111 8.92 9.63 -6.26
N LEU A 112 7.97 10.43 -5.81
CA LEU A 112 7.97 11.87 -6.04
C LEU A 112 7.45 12.59 -4.81
N SER A 113 8.20 13.58 -4.34
CA SER A 113 7.79 14.41 -3.21
C SER A 113 6.50 15.18 -3.53
N GLY A 114 5.60 15.26 -2.55
CA GLY A 114 4.31 15.94 -2.69
C GLY A 114 3.17 15.08 -3.22
N PHE A 115 3.44 13.86 -3.69
CA PHE A 115 2.45 12.90 -4.18
C PHE A 115 2.57 11.57 -3.45
N GLU A 116 1.46 10.86 -3.39
CA GLU A 116 1.41 9.49 -2.89
C GLU A 116 1.73 8.48 -4.01
N ALA A 117 2.16 7.28 -3.61
CA ALA A 117 2.40 6.20 -4.56
C ALA A 117 1.17 5.95 -5.45
N ASP A 118 -0.02 6.02 -4.88
CA ASP A 118 -1.29 5.81 -5.60
C ASP A 118 -1.54 6.83 -6.71
N ASP A 119 -1.15 8.10 -6.51
CA ASP A 119 -1.26 9.13 -7.56
C ASP A 119 -0.34 8.81 -8.75
N ILE A 120 0.88 8.36 -8.46
CA ILE A 120 1.85 7.98 -9.49
C ILE A 120 1.38 6.72 -10.23
N ILE A 121 0.88 5.72 -9.50
CA ILE A 121 0.30 4.50 -10.06
C ILE A 121 -0.90 4.84 -10.96
N ALA A 122 -1.81 5.69 -10.48
CA ALA A 122 -2.98 6.12 -11.26
C ALA A 122 -2.58 6.87 -12.53
N THR A 123 -1.54 7.70 -12.46
CA THR A 123 -0.99 8.42 -13.61
C THR A 123 -0.46 7.45 -14.66
N TYR A 124 0.42 6.53 -14.29
CA TYR A 124 0.95 5.55 -15.25
C TYR A 124 -0.12 4.62 -15.81
N ALA A 125 -1.03 4.13 -14.97
CA ALA A 125 -2.12 3.26 -15.41
C ALA A 125 -3.00 3.96 -16.45
N THR A 126 -3.34 5.24 -16.22
CA THR A 126 -4.13 6.05 -17.16
C THR A 126 -3.36 6.32 -18.45
N GLN A 127 -2.07 6.63 -18.37
CA GLN A 127 -1.24 6.84 -19.58
C GLN A 127 -1.13 5.56 -20.43
N ALA A 128 -0.92 4.41 -19.79
CA ALA A 128 -0.83 3.12 -20.45
C ALA A 128 -2.18 2.74 -21.11
N GLU A 129 -3.30 2.95 -20.42
CA GLU A 129 -4.63 2.68 -20.96
C GLU A 129 -4.93 3.53 -22.19
N LYS A 130 -4.57 4.82 -22.20
CA LYS A 130 -4.70 5.70 -23.38
C LYS A 130 -3.94 5.16 -24.60
N LYS A 131 -2.86 4.38 -24.39
CA LYS A 131 -2.11 3.67 -25.43
C LYS A 131 -2.66 2.26 -25.72
N ASN A 132 -3.84 1.91 -25.17
CA ASN A 132 -4.45 0.58 -25.25
C ASN A 132 -3.61 -0.57 -24.67
N TRP A 133 -2.75 -0.28 -23.70
CA TRP A 133 -2.00 -1.29 -22.97
C TRP A 133 -2.89 -1.99 -21.93
N LYS A 134 -2.49 -3.19 -21.53
CA LYS A 134 -3.06 -3.85 -20.35
C LYS A 134 -2.23 -3.49 -19.12
N VAL A 135 -2.91 -3.15 -18.03
CA VAL A 135 -2.26 -2.76 -16.78
C VAL A 135 -2.70 -3.69 -15.66
N SER A 136 -1.73 -4.20 -14.92
CA SER A 136 -1.96 -4.92 -13.67
C SER A 136 -1.29 -4.17 -12.52
N ILE A 137 -2.04 -3.86 -11.48
CA ILE A 137 -1.57 -3.15 -10.29
C ILE A 137 -1.52 -4.14 -9.13
N ILE A 138 -0.34 -4.34 -8.58
CA ILE A 138 -0.14 -5.21 -7.41
C ILE A 138 -0.35 -4.36 -6.16
N SER A 139 -1.57 -4.36 -5.67
CA SER A 139 -1.99 -3.69 -4.43
C SER A 139 -3.31 -4.29 -3.94
N SER A 140 -3.58 -4.18 -2.66
CA SER A 140 -4.87 -4.45 -2.02
C SER A 140 -5.58 -3.16 -1.60
N ASP A 141 -5.00 -2.00 -1.92
CA ASP A 141 -5.57 -0.71 -1.53
C ASP A 141 -6.87 -0.44 -2.30
N LYS A 142 -7.92 -0.13 -1.53
CA LYS A 142 -9.26 0.14 -2.08
C LYS A 142 -9.31 1.43 -2.89
N ASP A 143 -8.41 2.37 -2.62
CA ASP A 143 -8.42 3.69 -3.26
C ASP A 143 -8.03 3.60 -4.73
N LEU A 144 -7.20 2.63 -5.09
CA LEU A 144 -6.87 2.30 -6.47
C LEU A 144 -8.03 1.66 -7.26
N MET A 145 -9.12 1.26 -6.59
CA MET A 145 -10.28 0.69 -7.29
C MET A 145 -11.02 1.72 -8.17
N GLN A 146 -10.84 3.02 -7.93
CA GLN A 146 -11.38 4.09 -8.75
C GLN A 146 -10.77 4.19 -10.16
N ILE A 147 -9.66 3.50 -10.42
CA ILE A 147 -9.02 3.50 -11.74
C ILE A 147 -9.13 2.16 -12.46
N VAL A 148 -9.82 1.19 -11.87
CA VAL A 148 -10.07 -0.12 -12.48
C VAL A 148 -10.95 0.03 -13.71
N THR A 149 -10.58 -0.65 -14.82
CA THR A 149 -11.33 -0.64 -16.08
C THR A 149 -11.23 -2.04 -16.73
N LYS A 150 -11.73 -2.19 -17.93
CA LYS A 150 -11.51 -3.41 -18.75
C LYS A 150 -10.04 -3.67 -19.11
N ASN A 151 -9.20 -2.63 -19.03
CA ASN A 151 -7.76 -2.69 -19.35
C ASN A 151 -6.87 -2.59 -18.12
N ILE A 152 -7.38 -2.05 -17.02
CA ILE A 152 -6.67 -1.87 -15.75
C ILE A 152 -7.32 -2.78 -14.71
N ASN A 153 -6.56 -3.72 -14.19
CA ASN A 153 -6.97 -4.56 -13.07
C ASN A 153 -6.00 -4.45 -11.89
N MET A 154 -6.45 -4.83 -10.71
CA MET A 154 -5.58 -5.00 -9.55
C MET A 154 -5.42 -6.48 -9.25
N LEU A 155 -4.32 -6.84 -8.63
CA LEU A 155 -4.06 -8.18 -8.12
C LEU A 155 -3.72 -8.10 -6.63
N ASP A 156 -4.64 -8.57 -5.80
CA ASP A 156 -4.36 -8.84 -4.38
C ASP A 156 -3.62 -10.17 -4.27
N THR A 157 -2.30 -10.10 -4.14
CA THR A 157 -1.45 -11.29 -4.07
C THR A 157 -1.53 -12.02 -2.72
N MET A 158 -2.24 -11.47 -1.70
CA MET A 158 -2.54 -12.19 -0.47
C MET A 158 -3.67 -13.19 -0.67
N LYS A 159 -4.73 -12.72 -1.32
CA LYS A 159 -5.93 -13.51 -1.59
C LYS A 159 -5.84 -14.24 -2.93
N ASN A 160 -4.78 -13.99 -3.70
CA ASN A 160 -4.63 -14.43 -5.09
C ASN A 160 -5.88 -14.08 -5.92
N LYS A 161 -6.44 -12.89 -5.69
CA LYS A 161 -7.69 -12.41 -6.32
C LYS A 161 -7.38 -11.27 -7.28
N VAL A 162 -7.84 -11.46 -8.53
CA VAL A 162 -7.89 -10.35 -9.49
C VAL A 162 -9.10 -9.49 -9.16
N ILE A 163 -8.92 -8.18 -9.18
CA ILE A 163 -9.95 -7.19 -8.92
C ILE A 163 -10.16 -6.43 -10.23
N GLY A 164 -11.27 -6.71 -10.88
CA GLY A 164 -11.80 -6.02 -12.03
C GLY A 164 -13.05 -5.21 -11.67
N PRO A 165 -13.78 -4.67 -12.66
CA PRO A 165 -14.97 -3.86 -12.41
C PRO A 165 -16.06 -4.56 -11.58
N ASN A 166 -16.22 -5.88 -11.73
CA ASN A 166 -17.22 -6.64 -10.98
C ASN A 166 -16.89 -6.70 -9.48
N GLU A 167 -15.62 -6.94 -9.14
CA GLU A 167 -15.16 -6.96 -7.75
C GLU A 167 -15.24 -5.58 -7.09
N VAL A 168 -15.10 -4.51 -7.88
CA VAL A 168 -15.35 -3.13 -7.40
C VAL A 168 -16.83 -2.96 -7.05
N ILE A 169 -17.74 -3.42 -7.91
CA ILE A 169 -19.19 -3.38 -7.65
C ILE A 169 -19.55 -4.20 -6.40
N GLU A 170 -18.99 -5.39 -6.24
CA GLU A 170 -19.19 -6.20 -5.03
C GLU A 170 -18.78 -5.45 -3.75
N LYS A 171 -17.67 -4.71 -3.80
CA LYS A 171 -17.12 -4.03 -2.63
C LYS A 171 -17.81 -2.71 -2.32
N PHE A 172 -18.06 -1.88 -3.33
CA PHE A 172 -18.55 -0.52 -3.17
C PHE A 172 -20.04 -0.36 -3.46
N GLY A 173 -20.67 -1.32 -4.14
CA GLY A 173 -22.07 -1.22 -4.58
C GLY A 173 -22.26 -0.28 -5.79
N VAL A 174 -21.18 0.19 -6.38
CA VAL A 174 -21.12 1.04 -7.59
C VAL A 174 -19.98 0.59 -8.48
N GLY A 175 -20.01 0.94 -9.76
CA GLY A 175 -18.87 0.74 -10.66
C GLY A 175 -17.66 1.62 -10.29
N PRO A 176 -16.48 1.40 -10.91
CA PRO A 176 -15.26 2.16 -10.63
C PRO A 176 -15.46 3.68 -10.69
N ASP A 177 -16.26 4.18 -11.63
CA ASP A 177 -16.55 5.61 -11.79
C ASP A 177 -17.29 6.23 -10.57
N GLY A 178 -18.00 5.42 -9.80
CA GLY A 178 -18.71 5.86 -8.61
C GLY A 178 -17.92 5.74 -7.30
N VAL A 179 -16.73 5.10 -7.33
CA VAL A 179 -15.93 4.82 -6.12
C VAL A 179 -15.55 6.11 -5.39
N ILE A 180 -15.10 7.12 -6.14
CA ILE A 180 -14.73 8.43 -5.57
C ILE A 180 -15.90 9.02 -4.79
N ASP A 181 -17.09 9.03 -5.38
CA ASP A 181 -18.28 9.63 -4.78
C ASP A 181 -18.76 8.84 -3.55
N VAL A 182 -18.69 7.52 -3.59
CA VAL A 182 -19.01 6.68 -2.44
C VAL A 182 -18.03 6.91 -1.29
N GLN A 183 -16.71 6.96 -1.57
CA GLN A 183 -15.70 7.24 -0.55
C GLN A 183 -15.80 8.66 0.01
N ALA A 184 -16.09 9.65 -0.83
CA ALA A 184 -16.28 11.02 -0.39
C ALA A 184 -17.49 11.20 0.55
N LEU A 185 -18.55 10.45 0.33
CA LEU A 185 -19.72 10.43 1.21
C LEU A 185 -19.48 9.63 2.49
N ALA A 186 -18.90 8.44 2.36
CA ALA A 186 -18.69 7.55 3.50
C ALA A 186 -17.53 8.00 4.41
N GLY A 187 -16.59 8.78 3.87
CA GLY A 187 -15.32 9.06 4.50
C GLY A 187 -14.39 7.85 4.55
N ASP A 188 -13.20 8.08 5.11
CA ASP A 188 -12.22 7.03 5.38
C ASP A 188 -11.52 7.27 6.71
N SER A 189 -11.81 6.45 7.69
CA SER A 189 -11.20 6.55 9.01
C SER A 189 -9.71 6.22 9.01
N SER A 190 -9.21 5.40 8.07
CA SER A 190 -7.80 5.06 7.99
C SER A 190 -6.95 6.24 7.52
N ASP A 191 -7.52 7.11 6.69
CA ASP A 191 -6.87 8.30 6.13
C ASP A 191 -7.38 9.61 6.74
N ASN A 192 -8.25 9.48 7.73
CA ASN A 192 -8.88 10.62 8.38
C ASN A 192 -9.67 11.52 7.40
N VAL A 193 -10.32 10.90 6.40
CA VAL A 193 -11.22 11.57 5.48
C VAL A 193 -12.59 11.67 6.14
N PRO A 194 -13.16 12.90 6.34
CA PRO A 194 -14.29 13.07 7.23
C PRO A 194 -15.61 12.50 6.70
N GLY A 195 -15.86 12.55 5.39
CA GLY A 195 -17.12 12.10 4.80
C GLY A 195 -18.35 12.88 5.30
N ALA A 196 -19.54 12.27 5.18
CA ALA A 196 -20.78 12.78 5.71
C ALA A 196 -21.20 11.97 6.96
N PRO A 197 -21.44 12.60 8.13
CA PRO A 197 -21.76 11.90 9.36
C PRO A 197 -22.97 10.96 9.23
N GLY A 198 -22.78 9.70 9.65
CA GLY A 198 -23.84 8.67 9.61
C GLY A 198 -24.13 8.09 8.21
N ILE A 199 -23.33 8.43 7.20
CA ILE A 199 -23.40 7.84 5.87
C ILE A 199 -22.23 6.88 5.69
N GLY A 200 -22.49 5.59 5.79
CA GLY A 200 -21.50 4.55 5.47
C GLY A 200 -21.60 4.12 4.00
N VAL A 201 -20.64 3.27 3.56
CA VAL A 201 -20.48 2.83 2.16
C VAL A 201 -21.79 2.35 1.52
N LYS A 202 -22.59 1.52 2.22
CA LYS A 202 -23.88 1.03 1.67
C LYS A 202 -24.86 2.14 1.38
N THR A 203 -24.99 3.11 2.29
CA THR A 203 -25.89 4.26 2.11
C THR A 203 -25.35 5.20 1.04
N ALA A 204 -24.05 5.45 1.02
CA ALA A 204 -23.40 6.23 -0.02
C ALA A 204 -23.65 5.62 -1.42
N ALA A 205 -23.44 4.31 -1.57
CA ALA A 205 -23.73 3.60 -2.81
C ALA A 205 -25.18 3.73 -3.27
N GLN A 206 -26.14 3.61 -2.34
CA GLN A 206 -27.57 3.82 -2.66
C GLN A 206 -27.82 5.23 -3.21
N LEU A 207 -27.27 6.24 -2.55
CA LEU A 207 -27.43 7.65 -2.98
C LEU A 207 -26.74 7.89 -4.34
N ILE A 208 -25.56 7.36 -4.56
CA ILE A 208 -24.88 7.55 -5.85
C ILE A 208 -25.60 6.81 -6.97
N ASN A 209 -26.10 5.60 -6.73
CA ASN A 209 -26.91 4.88 -7.74
C ASN A 209 -28.23 5.62 -8.06
N GLU A 210 -28.83 6.33 -7.08
CA GLU A 210 -30.08 7.06 -7.28
C GLU A 210 -29.86 8.41 -7.97
N TYR A 211 -28.80 9.16 -7.59
CA TYR A 211 -28.55 10.53 -8.06
C TYR A 211 -27.42 10.64 -9.11
N GLY A 212 -26.67 9.56 -9.36
CA GLY A 212 -25.58 9.48 -10.33
C GLY A 212 -24.22 9.92 -9.78
N ASN A 213 -24.13 11.08 -9.14
CA ASN A 213 -22.90 11.62 -8.57
C ASN A 213 -23.17 12.59 -7.41
N ILE A 214 -22.12 13.00 -6.71
CA ILE A 214 -22.22 13.94 -5.56
C ILE A 214 -22.80 15.29 -5.97
N GLU A 215 -22.43 15.83 -7.11
CA GLU A 215 -22.91 17.14 -7.58
C GLU A 215 -24.44 17.14 -7.76
N ASN A 216 -24.95 16.11 -8.41
CA ASN A 216 -26.39 15.91 -8.59
C ASN A 216 -27.10 15.62 -7.25
N LEU A 217 -26.48 14.83 -6.37
CA LEU A 217 -27.01 14.55 -5.05
C LEU A 217 -27.16 15.85 -4.24
N ILE A 218 -26.09 16.67 -4.18
CA ILE A 218 -26.13 17.96 -3.47
C ILE A 218 -27.17 18.92 -4.10
N LYS A 219 -27.28 18.95 -5.43
CA LYS A 219 -28.28 19.80 -6.13
C LYS A 219 -29.70 19.35 -5.84
N ASN A 220 -29.94 18.07 -5.61
CA ASN A 220 -31.28 17.49 -5.44
C ASN A 220 -31.52 16.94 -4.03
N PHE A 221 -30.77 17.39 -3.02
CA PHE A 221 -30.85 16.83 -1.66
C PHE A 221 -32.29 16.89 -1.08
N GLU A 222 -33.09 17.84 -1.45
CA GLU A 222 -34.50 17.99 -1.01
C GLU A 222 -35.35 16.78 -1.41
N LYS A 223 -35.02 16.06 -2.47
CA LYS A 223 -35.71 14.85 -2.94
C LYS A 223 -35.39 13.61 -2.12
N ILE A 224 -34.40 13.66 -1.23
CA ILE A 224 -34.05 12.54 -0.35
C ILE A 224 -35.22 12.30 0.62
N LYS A 225 -35.79 11.10 0.56
CA LYS A 225 -36.97 10.72 1.38
C LYS A 225 -36.70 10.78 2.88
N GLN A 226 -35.52 10.27 3.31
CA GLN A 226 -35.16 10.24 4.72
C GLN A 226 -34.69 11.61 5.20
N GLN A 227 -35.47 12.23 6.11
CA GLN A 227 -35.18 13.55 6.64
C GLN A 227 -33.76 13.71 7.16
N LYS A 228 -33.28 12.76 8.00
CA LYS A 228 -31.94 12.81 8.59
C LYS A 228 -30.84 12.80 7.51
N ARG A 229 -31.00 12.00 6.46
CA ARG A 229 -30.01 11.96 5.34
C ARG A 229 -30.02 13.26 4.56
N ARG A 230 -31.19 13.80 4.29
CA ARG A 230 -31.37 15.09 3.61
C ARG A 230 -30.70 16.23 4.37
N GLU A 231 -30.93 16.31 5.69
CA GLU A 231 -30.27 17.27 6.58
C GLU A 231 -28.73 17.09 6.56
N THR A 232 -28.25 15.86 6.70
CA THR A 232 -26.80 15.57 6.62
C THR A 232 -26.18 16.04 5.31
N ILE A 233 -26.79 15.73 4.16
CA ILE A 233 -26.24 16.16 2.86
C ILE A 233 -26.23 17.69 2.74
N ARG A 234 -27.30 18.36 3.20
CA ARG A 234 -27.37 19.83 3.22
C ARG A 234 -26.29 20.47 4.06
N ASP A 235 -26.15 19.97 5.30
CA ASP A 235 -25.33 20.62 6.33
C ASP A 235 -23.84 20.33 6.15
N PHE A 236 -23.47 19.18 5.56
CA PHE A 236 -22.09 18.74 5.36
C PHE A 236 -21.61 18.80 3.90
N LYS A 237 -22.32 19.53 3.01
CA LYS A 237 -22.00 19.62 1.59
C LYS A 237 -20.56 20.04 1.30
N ASP A 238 -20.01 20.99 2.07
CA ASP A 238 -18.65 21.48 1.84
C ASP A 238 -17.60 20.49 2.37
N GLN A 239 -17.88 19.80 3.47
CA GLN A 239 -17.05 18.70 3.97
C GLN A 239 -17.01 17.52 2.98
N ILE A 240 -18.15 17.20 2.34
CA ILE A 240 -18.23 16.17 1.30
C ILE A 240 -17.36 16.54 0.10
N LYS A 241 -17.34 17.81 -0.31
CA LYS A 241 -16.46 18.28 -1.41
C LYS A 241 -14.99 18.14 -1.05
N ILE A 242 -14.60 18.56 0.17
CA ILE A 242 -13.23 18.35 0.67
C ILE A 242 -12.89 16.86 0.67
N SER A 243 -13.78 16.00 1.15
CA SER A 243 -13.58 14.55 1.14
C SER A 243 -13.39 14.02 -0.28
N LYS A 244 -14.16 14.53 -1.26
CA LYS A 244 -14.01 14.16 -2.68
C LYS A 244 -12.62 14.52 -3.22
N GLU A 245 -12.13 15.72 -2.91
CA GLU A 245 -10.79 16.14 -3.32
C GLU A 245 -9.70 15.24 -2.69
N LEU A 246 -9.86 14.87 -1.41
CA LEU A 246 -8.90 14.02 -0.70
C LEU A 246 -8.82 12.60 -1.27
N VAL A 247 -9.96 11.98 -1.59
CA VAL A 247 -10.00 10.60 -2.10
C VAL A 247 -9.72 10.50 -3.59
N THR A 248 -9.75 11.59 -4.33
CA THR A 248 -9.51 11.59 -5.78
C THR A 248 -8.02 11.46 -6.06
N LEU A 249 -7.62 10.41 -6.78
CA LEU A 249 -6.26 10.21 -7.21
C LEU A 249 -5.89 11.15 -8.37
N LYS A 250 -4.69 11.73 -8.33
CA LYS A 250 -4.12 12.46 -9.46
C LYS A 250 -3.74 11.48 -10.57
N LYS A 251 -4.09 11.83 -11.81
CA LYS A 251 -3.85 11.02 -13.01
C LYS A 251 -2.94 11.73 -14.02
N ASP A 252 -2.34 12.84 -13.59
CA ASP A 252 -1.57 13.78 -14.40
C ASP A 252 -0.29 14.25 -13.69
N VAL A 253 0.26 13.42 -12.80
CA VAL A 253 1.50 13.73 -12.09
C VAL A 253 2.62 13.93 -13.11
N THR A 254 3.31 15.07 -13.01
CA THR A 254 4.46 15.42 -13.84
C THR A 254 5.77 15.16 -13.10
N ASN A 255 6.91 15.32 -13.80
CA ASN A 255 8.26 15.11 -13.23
C ASN A 255 8.51 13.65 -12.75
N ILE A 256 7.82 12.69 -13.32
CA ILE A 256 8.11 11.26 -13.21
C ILE A 256 8.74 10.74 -14.51
N PRO A 257 9.49 9.62 -14.51
CA PRO A 257 10.01 9.01 -15.72
C PRO A 257 8.91 8.77 -16.75
N LYS A 258 9.25 8.77 -18.04
CA LYS A 258 8.28 8.45 -19.06
C LYS A 258 7.86 6.99 -18.98
N LEU A 259 6.66 6.68 -19.48
CA LEU A 259 6.14 5.31 -19.48
C LEU A 259 7.08 4.33 -20.19
N GLU A 260 7.74 4.78 -21.26
CA GLU A 260 8.71 4.02 -22.04
C GLU A 260 9.97 3.67 -21.26
N ASP A 261 10.35 4.50 -20.28
CA ASP A 261 11.53 4.27 -19.43
C ASP A 261 11.30 3.13 -18.41
N LEU A 262 10.06 2.65 -18.28
CA LEU A 262 9.68 1.52 -17.44
C LEU A 262 9.83 0.17 -18.12
N GLU A 263 10.44 0.13 -19.30
CA GLU A 263 10.69 -1.13 -20.02
C GLU A 263 11.35 -2.17 -19.10
N ARG A 264 10.77 -3.37 -19.10
CA ARG A 264 11.28 -4.47 -18.30
C ARG A 264 12.62 -4.94 -18.85
N LYS A 265 13.63 -4.87 -18.00
CA LYS A 265 14.96 -5.42 -18.28
C LYS A 265 15.10 -6.81 -17.64
N GLU A 266 16.08 -7.58 -18.09
CA GLU A 266 16.46 -8.80 -17.41
C GLU A 266 16.94 -8.49 -15.98
N LEU A 267 16.71 -9.43 -15.08
CA LEU A 267 17.15 -9.28 -13.70
C LEU A 267 18.68 -9.14 -13.64
N THR A 268 19.13 -8.13 -12.91
CA THR A 268 20.55 -7.85 -12.73
C THR A 268 21.13 -8.78 -11.64
N LEU A 269 21.15 -10.11 -11.92
CA LEU A 269 21.48 -11.12 -10.92
C LEU A 269 22.90 -10.98 -10.35
N ASN A 270 23.84 -10.48 -11.14
CA ASN A 270 25.21 -10.19 -10.69
C ASN A 270 25.30 -9.02 -9.69
N LYS A 271 24.27 -8.18 -9.59
CA LYS A 271 24.12 -7.13 -8.54
C LYS A 271 23.24 -7.62 -7.40
N LEU A 272 22.16 -8.32 -7.72
CA LEU A 272 21.17 -8.77 -6.75
C LEU A 272 21.76 -9.79 -5.75
N VAL A 273 22.48 -10.81 -6.25
CA VAL A 273 23.00 -11.87 -5.37
C VAL A 273 24.00 -11.33 -4.35
N PRO A 274 25.03 -10.54 -4.73
CA PRO A 274 25.94 -9.92 -3.74
C PRO A 274 25.20 -8.98 -2.78
N PHE A 275 24.18 -8.25 -3.24
CA PHE A 275 23.37 -7.40 -2.38
C PHE A 275 22.66 -8.21 -1.28
N LEU A 276 22.01 -9.32 -1.65
CA LEU A 276 21.33 -10.21 -0.71
C LEU A 276 22.32 -10.88 0.27
N GLU A 277 23.49 -11.30 -0.21
CA GLU A 277 24.53 -11.90 0.62
C GLU A 277 25.10 -10.91 1.64
N ASN A 278 25.30 -9.65 1.25
CA ASN A 278 25.71 -8.60 2.18
C ASN A 278 24.67 -8.33 3.28
N LEU A 279 23.41 -8.59 3.02
CA LEU A 279 22.34 -8.53 4.01
C LEU A 279 22.11 -9.85 4.76
N GLU A 280 22.95 -10.87 4.51
CA GLU A 280 22.85 -12.22 5.06
C GLU A 280 21.56 -12.97 4.71
N LEU A 281 20.89 -12.58 3.62
CA LEU A 281 19.67 -13.19 3.11
C LEU A 281 19.98 -14.47 2.30
N LYS A 282 20.72 -15.41 2.90
CA LYS A 282 21.28 -16.60 2.24
C LYS A 282 20.24 -17.47 1.55
N LYS A 283 19.10 -17.73 2.18
CA LYS A 283 18.05 -18.59 1.61
C LYS A 283 17.56 -18.11 0.24
N LEU A 284 17.42 -16.79 0.06
CA LEU A 284 16.99 -16.22 -1.20
C LEU A 284 18.14 -16.22 -2.22
N SER A 285 19.35 -15.84 -1.83
CA SER A 285 20.50 -15.84 -2.72
C SER A 285 20.82 -17.25 -3.24
N ASP A 286 20.78 -18.28 -2.36
CA ASP A 286 20.99 -19.70 -2.75
C ASP A 286 19.90 -20.18 -3.72
N ARG A 287 18.64 -19.79 -3.50
CA ARG A 287 17.53 -20.13 -4.41
C ARG A 287 17.75 -19.54 -5.79
N ILE A 288 18.20 -18.28 -5.85
CA ILE A 288 18.49 -17.58 -7.12
C ILE A 288 19.67 -18.26 -7.82
N ARG A 289 20.76 -18.58 -7.11
CA ARG A 289 21.94 -19.28 -7.67
C ARG A 289 21.58 -20.65 -8.24
N LYS A 290 20.79 -21.45 -7.51
CA LYS A 290 20.36 -22.78 -7.99
C LYS A 290 19.58 -22.72 -9.29
N LYS A 291 18.80 -21.67 -9.49
CA LYS A 291 18.01 -21.48 -10.73
C LYS A 291 18.82 -20.90 -11.89
N ASN A 292 19.98 -20.31 -11.62
CA ASN A 292 20.80 -19.62 -12.61
C ASN A 292 22.29 -19.97 -12.37
N PRO A 293 22.70 -21.22 -12.65
CA PRO A 293 24.06 -21.72 -12.31
C PRO A 293 25.17 -21.03 -13.11
N GLU A 294 24.84 -20.39 -14.25
CA GLU A 294 25.77 -19.67 -15.10
C GLU A 294 26.16 -18.27 -14.58
N ILE A 295 25.60 -17.82 -13.47
CA ILE A 295 25.93 -16.49 -12.93
C ILE A 295 27.39 -16.45 -12.48
N LYS A 296 28.19 -15.75 -13.25
CA LYS A 296 29.56 -15.37 -12.82
C LYS A 296 29.43 -14.12 -11.94
N ILE A 297 29.56 -14.29 -10.65
CA ILE A 297 29.62 -13.15 -9.73
C ILE A 297 31.11 -12.73 -9.70
N GLU A 298 31.39 -11.58 -10.28
CA GLU A 298 32.66 -10.90 -10.02
C GLU A 298 32.70 -10.58 -8.52
N ASN A 299 33.77 -10.97 -7.86
CA ASN A 299 34.04 -10.66 -6.44
C ASN A 299 34.28 -9.15 -6.27
N ASN A 300 33.27 -8.33 -6.58
CA ASN A 300 33.28 -6.92 -6.28
C ASN A 300 33.03 -6.76 -4.79
N LYS A 301 34.04 -6.20 -4.10
CA LYS A 301 34.00 -5.80 -2.68
C LYS A 301 32.64 -5.19 -2.38
N SER A 302 31.94 -5.77 -1.42
CA SER A 302 30.66 -5.32 -0.87
C SER A 302 30.55 -3.79 -0.88
N ILE A 303 29.51 -3.25 -1.52
CA ILE A 303 29.14 -1.85 -1.35
C ILE A 303 28.76 -1.69 0.13
N PRO A 304 29.54 -0.95 0.93
CA PRO A 304 29.21 -0.82 2.35
C PRO A 304 27.91 -0.01 2.47
N ILE A 305 26.85 -0.68 2.88
CA ILE A 305 25.62 0.01 3.30
C ILE A 305 25.98 0.70 4.62
N LYS A 306 26.42 1.97 4.54
CA LYS A 306 26.64 2.81 5.73
C LYS A 306 25.30 3.12 6.35
N VAL A 307 24.91 2.34 7.35
CA VAL A 307 23.83 2.71 8.25
C VAL A 307 24.41 3.59 9.35
N ILE A 308 23.82 4.74 9.58
CA ILE A 308 24.16 5.57 10.74
C ILE A 308 23.64 4.83 11.97
N ASN A 309 24.53 4.08 12.62
CA ASN A 309 24.24 3.38 13.87
C ASN A 309 24.05 4.40 14.99
N LYS A 310 22.81 4.69 15.38
CA LYS A 310 22.53 4.92 16.78
C LYS A 310 22.54 3.55 17.44
N LYS A 311 23.57 3.26 18.25
CA LYS A 311 23.63 2.06 19.09
C LYS A 311 22.30 1.89 19.84
N PRO A 312 21.78 0.65 19.96
CA PRO A 312 20.69 0.39 20.90
C PRO A 312 21.18 0.78 22.28
N GLN A 313 20.57 1.79 22.87
CA GLN A 313 20.79 2.06 24.29
C GLN A 313 20.27 0.85 25.05
N ASP A 314 21.12 0.38 25.97
CA ASP A 314 20.91 -0.79 26.81
C ASP A 314 19.48 -0.99 27.25
N LYS A 315 18.91 -2.17 26.98
CA LYS A 315 17.63 -2.66 27.53
C LYS A 315 17.71 -2.93 29.06
N LYS A 316 18.39 -2.08 29.83
CA LYS A 316 18.47 -2.16 31.30
C LYS A 316 17.90 -0.95 32.04
N LYS A 317 16.97 -0.19 31.43
CA LYS A 317 16.19 0.83 32.13
C LYS A 317 14.77 0.92 31.58
N LEU A 318 14.02 -0.17 31.66
CA LEU A 318 12.57 -0.13 31.59
C LEU A 318 12.01 -0.84 32.83
N ALA A 319 12.28 -0.26 33.98
CA ALA A 319 11.61 -0.61 35.22
C ALA A 319 11.65 0.64 36.11
N THR A 320 10.90 1.65 35.75
CA THR A 320 10.38 2.65 36.70
C THR A 320 9.18 3.32 36.00
N ILE A 321 8.11 2.56 35.85
CA ILE A 321 6.77 3.15 35.74
C ILE A 321 6.42 3.49 37.18
N THR A 322 6.35 4.77 37.47
CA THR A 322 5.79 5.32 38.67
C THR A 322 4.45 4.66 38.99
N GLU A 323 4.38 3.98 40.11
CA GLU A 323 3.17 3.46 40.72
C GLU A 323 2.18 4.60 40.90
N THR A 324 1.13 4.64 40.10
CA THR A 324 -0.15 5.22 40.48
C THR A 324 -0.97 4.07 41.04
N ASN A 325 -1.13 4.11 42.38
CA ASN A 325 -1.97 3.23 43.17
C ASN A 325 -3.37 3.10 42.53
N GLN A 326 -3.65 1.96 41.96
CA GLN A 326 -4.97 1.34 41.98
C GLN A 326 -4.75 -0.16 42.16
N ASN A 327 -5.10 -0.64 43.40
CA ASN A 327 -5.19 -2.05 43.73
C ASN A 327 -6.21 -2.73 42.78
N THR A 328 -5.73 -3.29 41.71
CA THR A 328 -6.47 -4.27 40.89
C THR A 328 -5.83 -5.63 41.15
N GLU A 329 -6.43 -6.43 42.01
CA GLU A 329 -6.07 -7.84 42.18
C GLU A 329 -6.54 -8.61 40.95
N TYR A 330 -5.59 -9.12 40.19
CA TYR A 330 -5.90 -10.07 39.08
C TYR A 330 -6.01 -11.49 39.67
N LYS A 331 -7.21 -12.07 39.62
CA LYS A 331 -7.43 -13.46 40.01
C LYS A 331 -7.37 -14.37 38.81
N LYS A 332 -6.47 -15.35 38.82
CA LYS A 332 -6.35 -16.34 37.77
C LYS A 332 -7.52 -17.32 37.88
N ILE A 333 -8.36 -17.39 36.86
CA ILE A 333 -9.46 -18.37 36.74
C ILE A 333 -8.85 -19.68 36.26
N THR A 334 -9.03 -20.76 37.03
CA THR A 334 -8.45 -22.08 36.74
C THR A 334 -9.48 -23.18 36.47
N SER A 335 -10.77 -22.88 36.61
CA SER A 335 -11.85 -23.84 36.30
C SER A 335 -13.02 -23.19 35.58
N LYS A 336 -13.79 -24.02 34.86
CA LYS A 336 -14.97 -23.59 34.12
C LYS A 336 -16.07 -23.06 35.07
N ASP A 337 -16.20 -23.64 36.24
CA ASP A 337 -17.20 -23.25 37.24
C ASP A 337 -16.94 -21.86 37.85
N GLU A 338 -15.67 -21.44 37.95
CA GLU A 338 -15.29 -20.06 38.34
C GLU A 338 -15.60 -19.05 37.24
N LEU A 339 -15.47 -19.44 35.97
CA LEU A 339 -15.79 -18.59 34.83
C LEU A 339 -17.31 -18.37 34.72
N ASP A 340 -18.09 -19.42 34.86
CA ASP A 340 -19.56 -19.37 34.76
C ASP A 340 -20.19 -18.54 35.88
N LYS A 341 -19.56 -18.47 37.07
CA LYS A 341 -19.97 -17.58 38.15
C LYS A 341 -19.75 -16.10 37.88
N ILE A 342 -18.68 -15.74 37.15
CA ILE A 342 -18.36 -14.35 36.83
C ILE A 342 -19.21 -13.82 35.67
N ILE A 343 -19.72 -14.70 34.80
CA ILE A 343 -20.59 -14.33 33.69
C ILE A 343 -22.05 -14.15 34.12
N SER A 344 -22.44 -14.71 35.28
CA SER A 344 -23.81 -14.65 35.82
C SER A 344 -24.07 -13.50 36.79
N ASP A 345 -23.06 -12.75 37.22
CA ASP A 345 -23.14 -11.49 37.95
C ASP A 345 -22.94 -10.27 36.98
#